data_3fc370220adb578e82ebe952fbb9ae1c
#
_entry.id   3fc370220adb578e82ebe952fbb9ae1c
#
_cell.length_a   1.000
_cell.length_b   1.000
_cell.length_c   1.000
_cell.angle_alpha   90.00
_cell.angle_beta   90.00
_cell.angle_gamma   90.00
#
_symmetry.space_group_name_H-M   'P 1'
#
loop_
_entity.id
_entity.type
_entity.pdbx_description
1 polymer ?
#
loop_
_entity_poly.entity_id
_entity_poly.type
_entity_poly.pdbx_seq_one_letter_code
_entity_poly.pdbx_strand_id
1 'polypeptide(L)'
;IAGLERAMNGHLSVDGVIWQDSTRNIFMPVHKRRVGYVFQEARLFNHLTVRGNLEYGKQRNRGHKDHVDFDQIIELLGLEPLLTRKPAGLSGGEAQRVAIARALLRSPSLVLMDEPMAGLDSAHKEEFLPFLDRLHAELALPILYVSHSIEEVGRLCDQLIVMEQGRVQAQGDIQSVLVRLDLPALAGEV
;
A
#
# COMPACT_ATOMS: atom_id res chain seq x y z
N ILE A 1 9.86 -7.95 3.52
CA ILE A 1 9.60 -6.73 4.31
C ILE A 1 8.48 -7.00 5.32
N ALA A 2 7.33 -7.51 4.89
CA ALA A 2 6.20 -7.81 5.78
C ALA A 2 6.56 -8.78 6.94
N GLY A 3 7.62 -9.59 6.79
CA GLY A 3 8.06 -10.55 7.79
C GLY A 3 7.38 -11.91 7.70
N LEU A 4 6.77 -12.20 6.56
CA LEU A 4 6.20 -13.51 6.25
C LEU A 4 7.32 -14.53 5.97
N GLU A 5 8.41 -14.05 5.37
CA GLU A 5 9.62 -14.80 5.07
C GLU A 5 10.82 -14.14 5.77
N ARG A 6 11.78 -14.96 6.20
CA ARG A 6 13.05 -14.51 6.77
C ARG A 6 14.12 -14.58 5.68
N ALA A 7 14.70 -13.43 5.33
CA ALA A 7 15.87 -13.44 4.44
C ALA A 7 17.08 -14.09 5.13
N MET A 8 17.82 -14.95 4.41
CA MET A 8 19.02 -15.63 4.94
C MET A 8 20.11 -14.61 5.28
N ASN A 9 20.34 -13.64 4.39
CA ASN A 9 21.26 -12.53 4.56
C ASN A 9 20.54 -11.23 4.26
N GLY A 10 20.34 -10.38 5.28
CA GLY A 10 19.64 -9.13 5.07
C GLY A 10 19.62 -8.24 6.29
N HIS A 11 19.59 -6.95 6.02
CA HIS A 11 19.30 -5.91 7.00
C HIS A 11 18.08 -5.12 6.53
N LEU A 12 17.14 -4.91 7.41
CA LEU A 12 15.93 -4.12 7.16
C LEU A 12 15.65 -3.25 8.38
N SER A 13 15.60 -1.95 8.17
CA SER A 13 15.15 -1.00 9.17
C SER A 13 14.09 -0.06 8.58
N VAL A 14 13.13 0.35 9.41
CA VAL A 14 12.08 1.31 9.07
C VAL A 14 11.99 2.30 10.22
N ASP A 15 12.06 3.61 9.94
CA ASP A 15 12.11 4.68 10.95
C ASP A 15 13.15 4.43 12.04
N GLY A 16 14.35 3.94 11.68
CA GLY A 16 15.42 3.61 12.62
C GLY A 16 15.18 2.34 13.45
N VAL A 17 14.03 1.68 13.32
CA VAL A 17 13.73 0.42 14.00
C VAL A 17 14.18 -0.76 13.14
N ILE A 18 15.05 -1.62 13.68
CA ILE A 18 15.54 -2.81 12.96
C ILE A 18 14.46 -3.90 13.00
N TRP A 19 13.95 -4.26 11.82
CA TRP A 19 12.97 -5.34 11.66
C TRP A 19 13.63 -6.68 11.36
N GLN A 20 14.79 -6.66 10.70
CA GLN A 20 15.63 -7.82 10.48
C GLN A 20 17.11 -7.43 10.42
N ASP A 21 17.95 -8.21 11.05
CA ASP A 21 19.40 -8.14 10.89
C ASP A 21 19.99 -9.54 11.06
N SER A 22 20.47 -10.12 9.98
CA SER A 22 20.97 -11.50 9.96
C SER A 22 22.27 -11.64 10.75
N THR A 23 23.12 -10.59 10.79
CA THR A 23 24.38 -10.61 11.53
C THR A 23 24.18 -10.59 13.04
N ARG A 24 23.11 -9.93 13.50
CA ARG A 24 22.74 -9.79 14.90
C ARG A 24 21.65 -10.78 15.32
N ASN A 25 21.24 -11.68 14.43
CA ASN A 25 20.13 -12.62 14.63
C ASN A 25 18.81 -11.96 15.07
N ILE A 26 18.55 -10.76 14.57
CA ILE A 26 17.31 -10.03 14.86
C ILE A 26 16.28 -10.38 13.78
N PHE A 27 15.09 -10.79 14.19
CA PHE A 27 13.92 -10.95 13.33
C PHE A 27 12.66 -10.55 14.10
N MET A 28 12.16 -9.34 13.79
CA MET A 28 10.94 -8.84 14.41
C MET A 28 9.72 -9.60 13.87
N PRO A 29 8.90 -10.21 14.75
CA PRO A 29 7.68 -10.90 14.33
C PRO A 29 6.71 -9.95 13.60
N VAL A 30 5.95 -10.47 12.62
CA VAL A 30 4.99 -9.73 11.78
C VAL A 30 4.06 -8.82 12.61
N HIS A 31 3.51 -9.35 13.71
CA HIS A 31 2.54 -8.64 14.55
C HIS A 31 3.15 -7.45 15.33
N LYS A 32 4.48 -7.36 15.41
CA LYS A 32 5.21 -6.23 16.02
C LYS A 32 5.66 -5.20 14.99
N ARG A 33 5.67 -5.53 13.69
CA ARG A 33 5.99 -4.60 12.61
C ARG A 33 4.84 -3.62 12.41
N ARG A 34 5.15 -2.34 12.38
CA ARG A 34 4.18 -1.29 12.07
C ARG A 34 4.02 -1.18 10.56
N VAL A 35 3.45 -2.22 9.95
CA VAL A 35 3.21 -2.30 8.52
C VAL A 35 1.72 -2.38 8.22
N GLY A 36 1.25 -1.56 7.29
CA GLY A 36 -0.03 -1.74 6.61
C GLY A 36 0.20 -2.62 5.39
N TYR A 37 -0.52 -3.72 5.25
CA TYR A 37 -0.42 -4.58 4.08
C TYR A 37 -1.74 -4.59 3.32
N VAL A 38 -1.70 -4.21 2.06
CA VAL A 38 -2.82 -4.26 1.12
C VAL A 38 -2.50 -5.34 0.11
N PHE A 39 -3.31 -6.40 0.11
CA PHE A 39 -3.16 -7.53 -0.80
C PHE A 39 -3.85 -7.23 -2.15
N GLN A 40 -3.48 -7.96 -3.16
CA GLN A 40 -4.15 -7.95 -4.47
C GLN A 40 -5.67 -8.18 -4.34
N GLU A 41 -6.08 -9.13 -3.50
CA GLU A 41 -7.47 -9.26 -3.07
C GLU A 41 -7.69 -8.44 -1.80
N ALA A 42 -8.78 -7.70 -1.70
CA ALA A 42 -9.07 -6.80 -0.57
C ALA A 42 -9.13 -7.49 0.81
N ARG A 43 -9.42 -8.80 0.85
CA ARG A 43 -9.47 -9.65 2.06
C ARG A 43 -10.19 -8.98 3.22
N LEU A 44 -11.38 -8.45 2.95
CA LEU A 44 -12.23 -7.85 3.97
C LEU A 44 -12.89 -8.93 4.84
N PHE A 45 -13.25 -8.54 6.06
CA PHE A 45 -14.02 -9.39 6.96
C PHE A 45 -15.48 -9.40 6.54
N ASN A 46 -15.95 -10.46 5.90
CA ASN A 46 -17.30 -10.59 5.33
C ASN A 46 -18.42 -10.51 6.35
N HIS A 47 -18.16 -10.84 7.61
CA HIS A 47 -19.14 -10.77 8.71
C HIS A 47 -19.32 -9.34 9.24
N LEU A 48 -18.40 -8.41 8.93
CA LEU A 48 -18.44 -7.02 9.34
C LEU A 48 -18.95 -6.13 8.18
N THR A 49 -19.53 -4.98 8.52
CA THR A 49 -19.77 -3.89 7.58
C THR A 49 -18.45 -3.21 7.19
N VAL A 50 -18.48 -2.26 6.23
CA VAL A 50 -17.32 -1.42 5.93
C VAL A 50 -16.85 -0.70 7.19
N ARG A 51 -17.74 -0.01 7.92
CA ARG A 51 -17.39 0.64 9.18
C ARG A 51 -16.72 -0.34 10.16
N GLY A 52 -17.26 -1.54 10.33
CA GLY A 52 -16.68 -2.56 11.20
C GLY A 52 -15.28 -3.01 10.77
N ASN A 53 -15.00 -3.11 9.45
CA ASN A 53 -13.67 -3.37 8.93
C ASN A 53 -12.69 -2.24 9.27
N LEU A 54 -13.11 -0.99 9.15
CA LEU A 54 -12.30 0.19 9.47
C LEU A 54 -12.00 0.27 10.97
N GLU A 55 -13.02 0.10 11.81
CA GLU A 55 -12.88 0.10 13.27
C GLU A 55 -11.95 -1.03 13.74
N TYR A 56 -12.02 -2.20 13.11
CA TYR A 56 -11.06 -3.27 13.39
C TYR A 56 -9.61 -2.84 13.12
N GLY A 57 -9.37 -2.09 12.04
CA GLY A 57 -8.05 -1.48 11.76
C GLY A 57 -7.62 -0.55 12.89
N LYS A 58 -8.48 0.41 13.26
CA LYS A 58 -8.25 1.40 14.31
C LYS A 58 -7.95 0.77 15.67
N GLN A 59 -8.72 -0.24 16.10
CA GLN A 59 -8.52 -0.94 17.37
C GLN A 59 -7.17 -1.65 17.47
N ARG A 60 -6.51 -1.92 16.37
CA ARG A 60 -5.17 -2.57 16.32
C ARG A 60 -4.02 -1.58 16.36
N ASN A 61 -4.28 -0.29 16.47
CA ASN A 61 -3.26 0.75 16.59
C ASN A 61 -2.41 0.66 17.88
N ARG A 62 -2.81 -0.10 18.90
CA ARG A 62 -2.05 -0.41 20.14
C ARG A 62 -1.42 0.81 20.84
N GLY A 63 -2.12 1.95 20.86
CA GLY A 63 -1.67 3.15 21.58
C GLY A 63 -0.56 3.95 20.91
N HIS A 64 -0.26 3.70 19.66
CA HIS A 64 0.54 4.61 18.86
C HIS A 64 -0.27 5.87 18.56
N LYS A 65 0.42 7.02 18.49
CA LYS A 65 -0.21 8.28 18.07
C LYS A 65 -0.89 8.06 16.72
N ASP A 66 -2.16 8.40 16.61
CA ASP A 66 -2.85 8.32 15.32
C ASP A 66 -2.16 9.28 14.35
N HIS A 67 -1.58 8.76 13.28
CA HIS A 67 -1.00 9.57 12.22
C HIS A 67 -2.07 10.05 11.25
N VAL A 68 -3.23 9.39 11.24
CA VAL A 68 -4.34 9.69 10.34
C VAL A 68 -5.65 9.60 11.11
N ASP A 69 -6.48 10.63 10.98
CA ASP A 69 -7.81 10.67 11.58
C ASP A 69 -8.77 9.72 10.84
N PHE A 70 -9.73 9.16 11.57
CA PHE A 70 -10.71 8.21 11.04
C PHE A 70 -11.62 8.85 9.97
N ASP A 71 -12.11 10.05 10.26
CA ASP A 71 -13.03 10.74 9.37
C ASP A 71 -12.28 11.29 8.14
N GLN A 72 -11.04 11.73 8.31
CA GLN A 72 -10.15 12.10 7.20
C GLN A 72 -9.93 10.95 6.22
N ILE A 73 -9.71 9.72 6.69
CA ILE A 73 -9.54 8.55 5.79
C ILE A 73 -10.85 8.22 5.06
N ILE A 74 -12.00 8.34 5.73
CA ILE A 74 -13.30 8.11 5.10
C ILE A 74 -13.50 9.10 3.95
N GLU A 75 -13.23 10.37 4.18
CA GLU A 75 -13.35 11.42 3.19
C GLU A 75 -12.36 11.22 2.02
N LEU A 76 -11.07 11.02 2.36
CA LEU A 76 -9.98 10.84 1.39
C LEU A 76 -10.29 9.71 0.40
N LEU A 77 -10.82 8.58 0.89
CA LEU A 77 -11.10 7.40 0.08
C LEU A 77 -12.57 7.30 -0.36
N GLY A 78 -13.39 8.31 -0.11
CA GLY A 78 -14.79 8.36 -0.54
C GLY A 78 -15.64 7.23 0.00
N LEU A 79 -15.49 6.88 1.29
CA LEU A 79 -16.11 5.70 1.89
C LEU A 79 -17.44 5.98 2.59
N GLU A 80 -17.83 7.25 2.76
CA GLU A 80 -19.05 7.65 3.48
C GLU A 80 -20.29 6.85 3.04
N PRO A 81 -20.63 6.77 1.73
CA PRO A 81 -21.84 6.07 1.27
C PRO A 81 -21.75 4.54 1.41
N LEU A 82 -20.58 4.02 1.74
CA LEU A 82 -20.31 2.58 1.82
C LEU A 82 -20.33 2.04 3.25
N LEU A 83 -20.27 2.90 4.26
CA LEU A 83 -20.01 2.54 5.67
C LEU A 83 -20.94 1.47 6.22
N THR A 84 -22.21 1.46 5.80
CA THR A 84 -23.21 0.48 6.27
C THR A 84 -23.27 -0.79 5.44
N ARG A 85 -22.64 -0.80 4.26
CA ARG A 85 -22.62 -1.97 3.37
C ARG A 85 -21.73 -3.07 3.92
N LYS A 86 -22.02 -4.31 3.51
CA LYS A 86 -21.13 -5.48 3.71
C LYS A 86 -20.22 -5.66 2.47
N PRO A 87 -19.07 -6.32 2.62
CA PRO A 87 -18.13 -6.56 1.52
C PRO A 87 -18.74 -7.17 0.27
N ALA A 88 -19.73 -8.07 0.43
CA ALA A 88 -20.42 -8.70 -0.70
C ALA A 88 -21.21 -7.72 -1.61
N GLY A 89 -21.49 -6.52 -1.13
CA GLY A 89 -22.19 -5.48 -1.89
C GLY A 89 -21.27 -4.38 -2.45
N LEU A 90 -19.95 -4.61 -2.46
CA LEU A 90 -18.95 -3.67 -2.94
C LEU A 90 -18.43 -4.09 -4.33
N SER A 91 -18.13 -3.12 -5.19
CA SER A 91 -17.30 -3.34 -6.36
C SER A 91 -15.87 -3.68 -5.96
N GLY A 92 -15.06 -4.20 -6.89
CA GLY A 92 -13.64 -4.48 -6.65
C GLY A 92 -12.86 -3.26 -6.17
N GLY A 93 -13.04 -2.12 -6.82
CA GLY A 93 -12.40 -0.85 -6.44
C GLY A 93 -12.88 -0.32 -5.07
N GLU A 94 -14.19 -0.41 -4.79
CA GLU A 94 -14.73 -0.05 -3.46
C GLU A 94 -14.13 -0.94 -2.35
N ALA A 95 -14.06 -2.25 -2.57
CA ALA A 95 -13.48 -3.19 -1.62
C ALA A 95 -11.99 -2.89 -1.37
N GLN A 96 -11.26 -2.53 -2.43
CA GLN A 96 -9.84 -2.20 -2.34
C GLN A 96 -9.62 -0.89 -1.55
N ARG A 97 -10.44 0.15 -1.78
CA ARG A 97 -10.40 1.39 -0.98
C ARG A 97 -10.63 1.12 0.51
N VAL A 98 -11.59 0.25 0.83
CA VAL A 98 -11.83 -0.17 2.23
C VAL A 98 -10.63 -0.93 2.81
N ALA A 99 -9.95 -1.78 2.03
CA ALA A 99 -8.76 -2.50 2.47
C ALA A 99 -7.59 -1.54 2.77
N ILE A 100 -7.37 -0.54 1.91
CA ILE A 100 -6.38 0.53 2.13
C ILE A 100 -6.71 1.32 3.40
N ALA A 101 -7.95 1.79 3.55
CA ALA A 101 -8.39 2.50 4.74
C ALA A 101 -8.11 1.71 6.03
N ARG A 102 -8.49 0.43 6.03
CA ARG A 102 -8.24 -0.47 7.17
C ARG A 102 -6.76 -0.62 7.50
N ALA A 103 -5.90 -0.65 6.48
CA ALA A 103 -4.44 -0.73 6.66
C ALA A 103 -3.87 0.57 7.25
N LEU A 104 -4.32 1.73 6.76
CA LEU A 104 -3.89 3.07 7.21
C LEU A 104 -4.33 3.37 8.64
N LEU A 105 -5.56 2.99 9.03
CA LEU A 105 -6.10 3.21 10.37
C LEU A 105 -5.37 2.43 11.48
N ARG A 106 -4.42 1.56 11.12
CA ARG A 106 -3.48 0.96 12.07
C ARG A 106 -2.30 1.88 12.39
N SER A 107 -2.22 3.07 11.83
CA SER A 107 -1.09 4.01 11.93
C SER A 107 0.26 3.33 11.64
N PRO A 108 0.43 2.75 10.44
CA PRO A 108 1.67 2.08 10.07
C PRO A 108 2.82 3.06 9.88
N SER A 109 4.07 2.58 9.98
CA SER A 109 5.26 3.33 9.56
C SER A 109 5.62 3.08 8.09
N LEU A 110 5.02 2.07 7.47
CA LEU A 110 5.22 1.71 6.07
C LEU A 110 3.96 1.02 5.56
N VAL A 111 3.50 1.37 4.37
CA VAL A 111 2.45 0.63 3.65
C VAL A 111 3.07 -0.20 2.54
N LEU A 112 2.66 -1.45 2.46
CA LEU A 112 2.98 -2.35 1.35
C LEU A 112 1.70 -2.58 0.55
N MET A 113 1.71 -2.26 -0.73
CA MET A 113 0.60 -2.50 -1.66
C MET A 113 1.07 -3.49 -2.73
N ASP A 114 0.43 -4.64 -2.75
CA ASP A 114 0.79 -5.75 -3.62
C ASP A 114 -0.26 -5.87 -4.73
N GLU A 115 0.04 -5.29 -5.89
CA GLU A 115 -0.84 -5.21 -7.06
C GLU A 115 -2.28 -4.77 -6.73
N PRO A 116 -2.50 -3.64 -6.04
CA PRO A 116 -3.80 -3.28 -5.49
C PRO A 116 -4.88 -2.98 -6.55
N MET A 117 -4.48 -2.81 -7.81
CA MET A 117 -5.39 -2.61 -8.94
C MET A 117 -5.47 -3.81 -9.89
N ALA A 118 -4.82 -4.93 -9.57
CA ALA A 118 -4.93 -6.14 -10.38
C ALA A 118 -6.37 -6.65 -10.38
N GLY A 119 -6.86 -7.01 -11.56
CA GLY A 119 -8.24 -7.48 -11.72
C GLY A 119 -9.30 -6.38 -11.85
N LEU A 120 -8.94 -5.11 -11.74
CA LEU A 120 -9.81 -4.01 -12.13
C LEU A 120 -9.70 -3.77 -13.64
N ASP A 121 -10.84 -3.53 -14.29
CA ASP A 121 -10.86 -3.05 -15.67
C ASP A 121 -10.42 -1.58 -15.75
N SER A 122 -10.20 -1.07 -16.96
CA SER A 122 -9.68 0.27 -17.20
C SER A 122 -10.56 1.37 -16.58
N ALA A 123 -11.88 1.25 -16.66
CA ALA A 123 -12.80 2.24 -16.11
C ALA A 123 -12.71 2.29 -14.57
N HIS A 124 -12.67 1.15 -13.91
CA HIS A 124 -12.50 1.08 -12.47
C HIS A 124 -11.10 1.51 -12.01
N LYS A 125 -10.05 1.29 -12.83
CA LYS A 125 -8.72 1.85 -12.54
C LYS A 125 -8.70 3.37 -12.58
N GLU A 126 -9.32 3.97 -13.60
CA GLU A 126 -9.43 5.43 -13.72
C GLU A 126 -10.19 6.05 -12.55
N GLU A 127 -11.23 5.39 -12.04
CA GLU A 127 -11.94 5.83 -10.84
C GLU A 127 -11.09 5.69 -9.56
N PHE A 128 -10.20 4.70 -9.50
CA PHE A 128 -9.42 4.37 -8.31
C PHE A 128 -8.15 5.22 -8.18
N LEU A 129 -7.48 5.53 -9.30
CA LEU A 129 -6.22 6.27 -9.34
C LEU A 129 -6.27 7.61 -8.59
N PRO A 130 -7.32 8.47 -8.75
CA PRO A 130 -7.40 9.73 -8.01
C PRO A 130 -7.36 9.59 -6.49
N PHE A 131 -7.83 8.46 -5.95
CA PHE A 131 -7.75 8.20 -4.50
C PHE A 131 -6.32 7.89 -4.07
N LEU A 132 -5.56 7.17 -4.90
CA LEU A 132 -4.14 6.91 -4.63
C LEU A 132 -3.27 8.17 -4.79
N ASP A 133 -3.56 9.02 -5.78
CA ASP A 133 -2.90 10.32 -5.95
C ASP A 133 -3.08 11.20 -4.71
N ARG A 134 -4.33 11.33 -4.23
CA ARG A 134 -4.64 12.09 -3.02
C ARG A 134 -3.96 11.48 -1.79
N LEU A 135 -3.97 10.16 -1.67
CA LEU A 135 -3.31 9.45 -0.58
C LEU A 135 -1.81 9.74 -0.56
N HIS A 136 -1.16 9.72 -1.71
CA HIS A 136 0.26 10.06 -1.85
C HIS A 136 0.53 11.52 -1.50
N ALA A 137 -0.31 12.44 -1.95
CA ALA A 137 -0.15 13.88 -1.72
C ALA A 137 -0.41 14.30 -0.25
N GLU A 138 -1.39 13.68 0.41
CA GLU A 138 -1.87 14.11 1.72
C GLU A 138 -1.18 13.37 2.88
N LEU A 139 -0.70 12.15 2.67
CA LEU A 139 -0.07 11.35 3.72
C LEU A 139 1.44 11.28 3.54
N ALA A 140 2.18 11.89 4.47
CA ALA A 140 3.64 11.77 4.57
C ALA A 140 4.05 10.37 5.10
N LEU A 141 3.63 9.32 4.39
CA LEU A 141 3.83 7.93 4.78
C LEU A 141 4.54 7.16 3.65
N PRO A 142 5.65 6.47 3.92
CA PRO A 142 6.31 5.65 2.91
C PRO A 142 5.38 4.54 2.41
N ILE A 143 5.24 4.44 1.09
CA ILE A 143 4.45 3.41 0.42
C ILE A 143 5.38 2.61 -0.49
N LEU A 144 5.43 1.30 -0.33
CA LEU A 144 6.04 0.40 -1.29
C LEU A 144 4.92 -0.20 -2.15
N TYR A 145 4.88 0.22 -3.40
CA TYR A 145 3.88 -0.17 -4.37
C TYR A 145 4.46 -1.21 -5.33
N VAL A 146 3.86 -2.40 -5.40
CA VAL A 146 4.23 -3.45 -6.34
C VAL A 146 3.21 -3.48 -7.46
N SER A 147 3.66 -3.32 -8.69
CA SER A 147 2.83 -3.42 -9.90
C SER A 147 3.67 -3.91 -11.07
N HIS A 148 3.00 -4.53 -12.04
CA HIS A 148 3.55 -4.84 -13.36
C HIS A 148 3.10 -3.81 -14.43
N SER A 149 2.32 -2.81 -14.06
CA SER A 149 1.87 -1.73 -14.93
C SER A 149 2.81 -0.53 -14.85
N ILE A 150 3.49 -0.23 -15.95
CA ILE A 150 4.37 0.93 -16.06
C ILE A 150 3.56 2.22 -15.90
N GLU A 151 2.33 2.26 -16.42
CA GLU A 151 1.43 3.41 -16.32
C GLU A 151 1.09 3.74 -14.85
N GLU A 152 0.71 2.75 -14.06
CA GLU A 152 0.44 2.92 -12.63
C GLU A 152 1.66 3.45 -11.88
N VAL A 153 2.81 2.82 -12.11
CA VAL A 153 4.07 3.18 -11.47
C VAL A 153 4.49 4.60 -11.84
N GLY A 154 4.39 4.95 -13.13
CA GLY A 154 4.77 6.27 -13.63
C GLY A 154 3.94 7.41 -13.05
N ARG A 155 2.67 7.14 -12.72
CA ARG A 155 1.77 8.12 -12.14
C ARG A 155 1.93 8.26 -10.62
N LEU A 156 2.19 7.15 -9.91
CA LEU A 156 2.08 7.09 -8.46
C LEU A 156 3.41 7.10 -7.71
N CYS A 157 4.55 6.88 -8.39
CA CYS A 157 5.80 6.63 -7.72
C CYS A 157 6.88 7.66 -8.06
N ASP A 158 7.65 8.10 -7.06
CA ASP A 158 8.83 8.96 -7.25
C ASP A 158 10.08 8.12 -7.53
N GLN A 159 10.16 6.94 -6.94
CA GLN A 159 11.30 6.04 -7.01
C GLN A 159 10.89 4.69 -7.60
N LEU A 160 11.73 4.12 -8.42
CA LEU A 160 11.50 2.84 -9.08
C LEU A 160 12.60 1.83 -8.76
N ILE A 161 12.19 0.61 -8.45
CA ILE A 161 13.06 -0.57 -8.35
C ILE A 161 12.54 -1.60 -9.36
N VAL A 162 13.33 -1.88 -10.39
CA VAL A 162 13.02 -2.91 -11.39
C VAL A 162 13.68 -4.21 -10.98
N MET A 163 12.88 -5.26 -10.91
CA MET A 163 13.31 -6.59 -10.52
C MET A 163 13.06 -7.62 -11.63
N GLU A 164 14.04 -8.46 -11.86
CA GLU A 164 13.93 -9.60 -12.76
C GLU A 164 14.59 -10.83 -12.12
N GLN A 165 13.92 -11.97 -12.15
CA GLN A 165 14.40 -13.24 -11.58
C GLN A 165 14.90 -13.10 -10.13
N GLY A 166 14.22 -12.28 -9.31
CA GLY A 166 14.59 -12.05 -7.91
C GLY A 166 15.80 -11.16 -7.69
N ARG A 167 16.31 -10.48 -8.72
CA ARG A 167 17.44 -9.56 -8.65
C ARG A 167 17.03 -8.15 -9.05
N VAL A 168 17.62 -7.15 -8.40
CA VAL A 168 17.47 -5.76 -8.78
C VAL A 168 18.29 -5.50 -10.06
N GLN A 169 17.61 -5.07 -11.12
CA GLN A 169 18.22 -4.69 -12.41
C GLN A 169 18.52 -3.20 -12.47
N ALA A 170 17.62 -2.39 -11.94
CA ALA A 170 17.77 -0.95 -11.84
C ALA A 170 17.01 -0.41 -10.64
N GLN A 171 17.51 0.69 -10.08
CA GLN A 171 16.83 1.46 -9.04
C GLN A 171 17.21 2.93 -9.11
N GLY A 172 16.31 3.79 -8.70
CA GLY A 172 16.53 5.23 -8.62
C GLY A 172 15.26 6.02 -8.89
N ASP A 173 15.45 7.31 -9.17
CA ASP A 173 14.39 8.18 -9.66
C ASP A 173 13.72 7.58 -10.90
N ILE A 174 12.38 7.66 -10.96
CA ILE A 174 11.60 6.98 -11.99
C ILE A 174 12.00 7.39 -13.40
N GLN A 175 12.21 8.69 -13.65
CA GLN A 175 12.59 9.20 -14.98
C GLN A 175 13.93 8.63 -15.42
N SER A 176 14.90 8.64 -14.51
CA SER A 176 16.24 8.11 -14.73
C SER A 176 16.25 6.62 -15.04
N VAL A 177 15.42 5.84 -14.34
CA VAL A 177 15.34 4.39 -14.52
C VAL A 177 14.62 4.04 -15.83
N LEU A 178 13.53 4.73 -16.19
CA LEU A 178 12.78 4.50 -17.43
C LEU A 178 13.69 4.79 -18.66
N VAL A 179 14.41 5.89 -18.66
CA VAL A 179 15.37 6.22 -19.74
C VAL A 179 16.47 5.17 -19.85
N ARG A 180 17.03 4.72 -18.73
CA ARG A 180 18.12 3.73 -18.71
C ARG A 180 17.72 2.36 -19.27
N LEU A 181 16.44 1.98 -19.10
CA LEU A 181 15.93 0.69 -19.53
C LEU A 181 15.27 0.75 -20.92
N ASP A 182 15.34 1.90 -21.61
CA ASP A 182 14.66 2.13 -22.89
C ASP A 182 13.15 1.78 -22.85
N LEU A 183 12.57 1.92 -21.65
CA LEU A 183 11.14 1.76 -21.48
C LEU A 183 10.43 3.02 -22.00
N PRO A 184 9.21 2.87 -22.59
CA PRO A 184 8.50 4.01 -23.13
C PRO A 184 8.36 5.09 -22.05
N ALA A 185 8.86 6.29 -22.36
CA ALA A 185 8.67 7.43 -21.49
C ALA A 185 7.16 7.61 -21.27
N LEU A 186 6.77 7.60 -20.02
CA LEU A 186 5.41 8.00 -19.67
C LEU A 186 5.32 9.50 -19.94
N ALA A 187 4.90 9.85 -21.15
CA ALA A 187 4.55 11.20 -21.51
C ALA A 187 3.33 11.58 -20.67
N GLY A 188 3.59 12.12 -19.50
CA GLY A 188 2.63 12.93 -18.79
C GLY A 188 2.41 14.16 -19.65
N GLU A 189 1.29 14.21 -20.36
CA GLU A 189 0.81 15.49 -20.87
C GLU A 189 0.56 16.39 -19.66
N VAL A 190 1.24 17.54 -19.72
CA VAL A 190 1.08 18.69 -18.81
C VAL A 190 -0.30 19.30 -18.99
#